data_25102649f1f7059a425012887cd120bf
#
_entry.id   25102649f1f7059a425012887cd120bf
#
_cell.length_a   1.000
_cell.length_b   1.000
_cell.length_c   1.000
_cell.angle_alpha   90.00
_cell.angle_beta   90.00
_cell.angle_gamma   90.00
#
_symmetry.space_group_name_H-M   'P 1'
#
loop_
_entity.id
_entity.type
_entity.pdbx_description
1 polymer ?
#
loop_
_entity_poly.entity_id
_entity_poly.type
_entity_poly.pdbx_seq_one_letter_code
_entity_poly.pdbx_strand_id
1 'polypeptide(L)'
;HVVGAGKTYTMMAACMEQKRLGLSNKNVIVVPKSLIGQTAGEFMRLYPSANILVATERDFEKSRRKQFVSRIATGDYDCIIMSHSQFEKIPISKERKERMLNDQIQEISYAIEEIKAEKGEQWTVKQMEGEKKKLEQQLKALSDETRKDDLICFEELGIDSIMVDEAHHFKNLAIFSKMNNVSGISSSGSQKAMDMYLKCQYLSEINDGRGIVFATGTPYASPYQH
;
A
#
# COMPACT_ATOMS: atom_id res chain seq x y z
N HIS A 1 -6.87 -8.55 16.85
CA HIS A 1 -6.19 -9.17 18.03
C HIS A 1 -5.69 -8.08 18.96
N VAL A 2 -5.85 -8.29 20.27
CA VAL A 2 -5.29 -7.39 21.29
C VAL A 2 -3.74 -7.35 21.23
N VAL A 3 -3.14 -6.33 21.82
CA VAL A 3 -1.68 -6.25 21.96
C VAL A 3 -1.15 -7.48 22.71
N GLY A 4 -0.07 -8.09 22.25
CA GLY A 4 0.50 -9.29 22.84
C GLY A 4 -0.14 -10.63 22.43
N ALA A 5 -1.19 -10.63 21.60
CA ALA A 5 -1.89 -11.85 21.15
C ALA A 5 -1.16 -12.66 20.05
N GLY A 6 0.13 -12.43 19.84
CA GLY A 6 0.92 -13.20 18.88
C GLY A 6 0.68 -12.84 17.41
N LYS A 7 0.24 -11.62 17.08
CA LYS A 7 -0.03 -11.18 15.69
C LYS A 7 1.12 -11.49 14.72
N THR A 8 2.33 -11.19 15.11
CA THR A 8 3.53 -11.43 14.28
C THR A 8 3.73 -12.91 14.00
N TYR A 9 3.57 -13.78 15.01
CA TYR A 9 3.64 -15.23 14.83
C TYR A 9 2.52 -15.74 13.91
N THR A 10 1.30 -15.20 14.04
CA THR A 10 0.17 -15.53 13.17
C THR A 10 0.48 -15.18 11.70
N MET A 11 1.07 -14.00 11.45
CA MET A 11 1.47 -13.61 10.10
C MET A 11 2.55 -14.54 9.52
N MET A 12 3.56 -14.91 10.33
CA MET A 12 4.62 -15.84 9.89
C MET A 12 4.05 -17.21 9.55
N ALA A 13 3.17 -17.74 10.40
CA ALA A 13 2.53 -19.03 10.17
C ALA A 13 1.62 -18.98 8.93
N ALA A 14 0.83 -17.91 8.77
CA ALA A 14 -0.01 -17.72 7.59
C ALA A 14 0.81 -17.61 6.30
N CYS A 15 1.95 -16.91 6.33
CA CYS A 15 2.88 -16.81 5.20
C CYS A 15 3.35 -18.20 4.74
N MET A 16 3.84 -19.03 5.66
CA MET A 16 4.34 -20.37 5.34
C MET A 16 3.25 -21.33 4.92
N GLU A 17 2.08 -21.28 5.57
CA GLU A 17 0.93 -22.11 5.22
C GLU A 17 0.34 -21.76 3.85
N GLN A 18 0.23 -20.46 3.52
CA GLN A 18 -0.21 -20.04 2.19
C GLN A 18 0.74 -20.57 1.10
N LYS A 19 2.05 -20.50 1.32
CA LYS A 19 3.02 -21.06 0.39
C LYS A 19 2.91 -22.58 0.30
N ARG A 20 2.81 -23.28 1.44
CA ARG A 20 2.65 -24.75 1.49
C ARG A 20 1.41 -25.22 0.75
N LEU A 21 0.32 -24.45 0.82
CA LEU A 21 -0.97 -24.77 0.17
C LEU A 21 -1.01 -24.30 -1.30
N GLY A 22 0.03 -23.62 -1.81
CA GLY A 22 0.04 -23.06 -3.16
C GLY A 22 -0.91 -21.87 -3.35
N LEU A 23 -1.32 -21.21 -2.24
CA LEU A 23 -2.18 -20.03 -2.27
C LEU A 23 -1.40 -18.74 -2.53
N SER A 24 -0.10 -18.74 -2.24
CA SER A 24 0.84 -17.67 -2.58
C SER A 24 2.21 -18.26 -2.89
N ASN A 25 2.95 -17.58 -3.76
CA ASN A 25 4.32 -17.97 -4.13
C ASN A 25 5.36 -17.05 -3.49
N LYS A 26 5.06 -15.75 -3.39
CA LYS A 26 6.01 -14.75 -2.92
C LYS A 26 5.35 -13.82 -1.92
N ASN A 27 5.58 -14.08 -0.64
CA ASN A 27 5.00 -13.35 0.47
C ASN A 27 5.91 -12.21 0.93
N VAL A 28 5.31 -11.08 1.32
CA VAL A 28 6.00 -9.96 1.97
C VAL A 28 5.38 -9.66 3.32
N ILE A 29 6.21 -9.58 4.36
CA ILE A 29 5.81 -9.06 5.68
C ILE A 29 6.39 -7.65 5.83
N VAL A 30 5.51 -6.69 6.00
CA VAL A 30 5.85 -5.26 6.17
C VAL A 30 5.66 -4.88 7.63
N VAL A 31 6.74 -4.44 8.28
CA VAL A 31 6.76 -4.15 9.72
C VAL A 31 7.32 -2.76 10.01
N PRO A 32 7.14 -2.20 11.22
CA PRO A 32 7.90 -1.05 11.68
C PRO A 32 9.41 -1.31 11.58
N LYS A 33 10.18 -0.28 11.20
CA LYS A 33 11.64 -0.38 10.98
C LYS A 33 12.38 -1.00 12.17
N SER A 34 12.00 -0.66 13.40
CA SER A 34 12.60 -1.19 14.63
C SER A 34 12.36 -2.68 14.85
N LEU A 35 11.36 -3.27 14.20
CA LEU A 35 10.97 -4.67 14.39
C LEU A 35 11.53 -5.63 13.32
N ILE A 36 12.20 -5.14 12.29
CA ILE A 36 12.72 -6.00 11.19
C ILE A 36 13.61 -7.11 11.73
N GLY A 37 14.61 -6.77 12.55
CA GLY A 37 15.55 -7.76 13.10
C GLY A 37 14.88 -8.77 14.03
N GLN A 38 13.96 -8.31 14.89
CA GLN A 38 13.17 -9.18 15.75
C GLN A 38 12.30 -10.13 14.92
N THR A 39 11.55 -9.60 13.96
CA THR A 39 10.67 -10.39 13.09
C THR A 39 11.47 -11.45 12.31
N ALA A 40 12.63 -11.10 11.76
CA ALA A 40 13.49 -12.07 11.08
C ALA A 40 14.01 -13.16 12.03
N GLY A 41 14.46 -12.79 13.23
CA GLY A 41 14.94 -13.75 14.23
C GLY A 41 13.84 -14.69 14.72
N GLU A 42 12.65 -14.19 14.95
CA GLU A 42 11.48 -15.00 15.34
C GLU A 42 11.02 -15.90 14.20
N PHE A 43 11.04 -15.41 12.95
CA PHE A 43 10.72 -16.21 11.76
C PHE A 43 11.66 -17.42 11.65
N MET A 44 12.97 -17.22 11.78
CA MET A 44 13.96 -18.30 11.73
C MET A 44 13.90 -19.26 12.91
N ARG A 45 13.36 -18.84 14.07
CA ARG A 45 13.09 -19.75 15.20
C ARG A 45 11.92 -20.67 14.92
N LEU A 46 10.85 -20.16 14.27
CA LEU A 46 9.68 -20.96 13.92
C LEU A 46 9.95 -21.88 12.72
N TYR A 47 10.67 -21.38 11.74
CA TYR A 47 10.94 -22.06 10.47
C TYR A 47 12.42 -21.98 10.11
N PRO A 48 13.28 -22.80 10.79
CA PRO A 48 14.75 -22.73 10.61
C PRO A 48 15.24 -23.00 9.18
N SER A 49 14.45 -23.71 8.39
CA SER A 49 14.77 -24.03 6.98
C SER A 49 14.20 -23.04 5.96
N ALA A 50 13.50 -22.02 6.40
CA ALA A 50 12.89 -21.05 5.51
C ALA A 50 13.93 -20.18 4.83
N ASN A 51 13.76 -19.95 3.53
CA ASN A 51 14.57 -19.02 2.75
C ASN A 51 13.95 -17.63 2.79
N ILE A 52 14.42 -16.80 3.74
CA ILE A 52 13.90 -15.44 3.91
C ILE A 52 14.86 -14.37 3.37
N LEU A 53 14.31 -13.32 2.76
CA LEU A 53 15.04 -12.12 2.37
C LEU A 53 14.70 -10.98 3.33
N VAL A 54 15.69 -10.50 4.06
CA VAL A 54 15.51 -9.39 5.02
C VAL A 54 16.13 -8.13 4.42
N ALA A 55 15.30 -7.09 4.25
CA ALA A 55 15.74 -5.81 3.72
C ALA A 55 16.55 -5.03 4.76
N THR A 56 17.71 -4.52 4.34
CA THR A 56 18.55 -3.61 5.15
C THR A 56 18.39 -2.17 4.67
N GLU A 57 18.89 -1.21 5.45
CA GLU A 57 18.89 0.20 5.03
C GLU A 57 19.73 0.43 3.77
N ARG A 58 20.88 -0.27 3.69
CA ARG A 58 21.81 -0.19 2.57
C ARG A 58 21.19 -0.66 1.25
N ASP A 59 20.27 -1.63 1.31
CA ASP A 59 19.59 -2.15 0.13
C ASP A 59 18.71 -1.10 -0.56
N PHE A 60 18.25 -0.09 0.19
CA PHE A 60 17.42 1.01 -0.32
C PHE A 60 18.18 2.32 -0.55
N GLU A 61 19.51 2.31 -0.46
CA GLU A 61 20.34 3.39 -1.01
C GLU A 61 20.18 3.46 -2.53
N LYS A 62 20.28 4.68 -3.09
CA LYS A 62 20.02 4.94 -4.51
C LYS A 62 20.82 4.01 -5.45
N SER A 63 22.08 3.71 -5.11
CA SER A 63 22.97 2.84 -5.90
C SER A 63 22.61 1.35 -5.81
N ARG A 64 22.00 0.88 -4.74
CA ARG A 64 21.76 -0.55 -4.45
C ARG A 64 20.31 -0.99 -4.62
N ARG A 65 19.38 -0.03 -4.60
CA ARG A 65 17.93 -0.31 -4.66
C ARG A 65 17.55 -1.14 -5.88
N LYS A 66 18.10 -0.81 -7.05
CA LYS A 66 17.85 -1.57 -8.29
C LYS A 66 18.27 -3.04 -8.14
N GLN A 67 19.44 -3.29 -7.56
CA GLN A 67 19.93 -4.65 -7.32
C GLN A 67 19.06 -5.42 -6.33
N PHE A 68 18.64 -4.78 -5.23
CA PHE A 68 17.77 -5.42 -4.24
C PHE A 68 16.39 -5.75 -4.81
N VAL A 69 15.78 -4.82 -5.54
CA VAL A 69 14.48 -5.03 -6.20
C VAL A 69 14.59 -6.16 -7.26
N SER A 70 15.69 -6.21 -8.02
CA SER A 70 15.96 -7.32 -8.95
C SER A 70 16.08 -8.67 -8.23
N ARG A 71 16.70 -8.71 -7.04
CA ARG A 71 16.76 -9.95 -6.24
C ARG A 71 15.36 -10.40 -5.80
N ILE A 72 14.48 -9.47 -5.44
CA ILE A 72 13.08 -9.80 -5.14
C ILE A 72 12.40 -10.41 -6.37
N ALA A 73 12.56 -9.79 -7.54
CA ALA A 73 11.92 -10.25 -8.77
C ALA A 73 12.35 -11.66 -9.18
N THR A 74 13.67 -11.95 -9.10
CA THR A 74 14.26 -13.20 -9.62
C THR A 74 14.46 -14.29 -8.58
N GLY A 75 14.45 -13.94 -7.28
CA GLY A 75 14.70 -14.89 -6.21
C GLY A 75 13.45 -15.68 -5.80
N ASP A 76 13.67 -16.93 -5.40
CA ASP A 76 12.63 -17.77 -4.78
C ASP A 76 12.79 -17.69 -3.26
N TYR A 77 12.01 -16.81 -2.64
CA TYR A 77 12.00 -16.62 -1.20
C TYR A 77 10.67 -17.09 -0.61
N ASP A 78 10.71 -17.71 0.56
CA ASP A 78 9.51 -18.06 1.31
C ASP A 78 8.83 -16.81 1.87
N CYS A 79 9.65 -15.86 2.31
CA CYS A 79 9.17 -14.59 2.81
C CYS A 79 10.19 -13.47 2.60
N ILE A 80 9.71 -12.29 2.32
CA ILE A 80 10.51 -11.06 2.26
C ILE A 80 10.07 -10.18 3.42
N ILE A 81 11.01 -9.72 4.25
CA ILE A 81 10.74 -8.88 5.41
C ILE A 81 11.33 -7.49 5.16
N MET A 82 10.50 -6.45 5.23
CA MET A 82 10.93 -5.07 5.04
C MET A 82 10.13 -4.08 5.88
N SER A 83 10.66 -2.86 6.02
CA SER A 83 9.93 -1.79 6.72
C SER A 83 8.88 -1.12 5.86
N HIS A 84 7.92 -0.40 6.50
CA HIS A 84 6.96 0.44 5.83
C HIS A 84 7.63 1.41 4.84
N SER A 85 8.68 2.12 5.29
CA SER A 85 9.39 3.10 4.46
C SER A 85 10.21 2.48 3.31
N GLN A 86 10.64 1.22 3.44
CA GLN A 86 11.29 0.48 2.36
C GLN A 86 10.24 0.01 1.33
N PHE A 87 9.10 -0.46 1.80
CA PHE A 87 7.99 -0.87 0.94
C PHE A 87 7.45 0.29 0.09
N GLU A 88 7.34 1.48 0.66
CA GLU A 88 6.99 2.72 -0.06
C GLU A 88 7.97 3.09 -1.18
N LYS A 89 9.25 2.73 -1.04
CA LYS A 89 10.28 3.02 -2.04
C LYS A 89 10.25 2.10 -3.26
N ILE A 90 9.46 1.03 -3.24
CA ILE A 90 9.19 0.18 -4.41
C ILE A 90 8.10 0.87 -5.22
N PRO A 91 8.37 1.34 -6.44
CA PRO A 91 7.40 2.12 -7.18
C PRO A 91 6.27 1.26 -7.72
N ILE A 92 5.10 1.84 -7.81
CA ILE A 92 3.99 1.37 -8.64
C ILE A 92 4.18 1.87 -10.07
N SER A 93 3.68 1.15 -11.07
CA SER A 93 3.75 1.55 -12.48
C SER A 93 3.07 2.91 -12.70
N LYS A 94 3.60 3.66 -13.69
CA LYS A 94 3.06 4.96 -14.09
C LYS A 94 1.63 4.80 -14.60
N GLU A 95 1.41 3.77 -15.38
CA GLU A 95 0.13 3.42 -15.99
C GLU A 95 -0.96 3.20 -14.94
N ARG A 96 -0.64 2.56 -13.84
CA ARG A 96 -1.60 2.33 -12.73
C ARG A 96 -1.92 3.64 -11.99
N LYS A 97 -0.92 4.49 -11.77
CA LYS A 97 -1.14 5.80 -11.16
C LYS A 97 -2.02 6.70 -12.05
N GLU A 98 -1.75 6.71 -13.36
CA GLU A 98 -2.53 7.46 -14.34
C GLU A 98 -3.99 6.97 -14.38
N ARG A 99 -4.21 5.66 -14.39
CA ARG A 99 -5.55 5.07 -14.36
C ARG A 99 -6.31 5.53 -13.12
N MET A 100 -5.72 5.39 -11.94
CA MET A 100 -6.36 5.83 -10.69
C MET A 100 -6.73 7.32 -10.72
N LEU A 101 -5.83 8.20 -11.17
CA LEU A 101 -6.11 9.63 -11.26
C LEU A 101 -7.25 9.92 -12.23
N ASN A 102 -7.29 9.24 -13.37
CA ASN A 102 -8.39 9.36 -14.34
C ASN A 102 -9.71 8.90 -13.76
N ASP A 103 -9.74 7.77 -13.07
CA ASP A 103 -10.96 7.24 -12.43
C ASP A 103 -11.50 8.24 -11.38
N GLN A 104 -10.64 8.81 -10.54
CA GLN A 104 -11.02 9.84 -9.58
C GLN A 104 -11.54 11.12 -10.25
N ILE A 105 -10.91 11.56 -11.33
CA ILE A 105 -11.36 12.73 -12.11
C ILE A 105 -12.75 12.47 -12.70
N GLN A 106 -13.00 11.27 -13.21
CA GLN A 106 -14.32 10.89 -13.72
C GLN A 106 -15.37 10.87 -12.62
N GLU A 107 -15.11 10.24 -11.48
CA GLU A 107 -16.03 10.20 -10.34
C GLU A 107 -16.42 11.59 -9.86
N ILE A 108 -15.42 12.49 -9.70
CA ILE A 108 -15.68 13.89 -9.32
C ILE A 108 -16.50 14.60 -10.40
N SER A 109 -16.22 14.35 -11.67
CA SER A 109 -16.94 14.98 -12.78
C SER A 109 -18.42 14.57 -12.77
N TYR A 110 -18.71 13.29 -12.63
CA TYR A 110 -20.09 12.79 -12.53
C TYR A 110 -20.81 13.37 -11.29
N ALA A 111 -20.13 13.44 -10.14
CA ALA A 111 -20.72 14.02 -8.94
C ALA A 111 -21.04 15.53 -9.10
N ILE A 112 -20.19 16.29 -9.78
CA ILE A 112 -20.43 17.70 -10.09
C ILE A 112 -21.66 17.85 -11.00
N GLU A 113 -21.80 17.03 -12.04
CA GLU A 113 -22.96 17.07 -12.95
C GLU A 113 -24.26 16.73 -12.23
N GLU A 114 -24.26 15.72 -11.36
CA GLU A 114 -25.39 15.29 -10.58
C GLU A 114 -25.86 16.42 -9.63
N ILE A 115 -24.95 17.04 -8.87
CA ILE A 115 -25.27 18.13 -7.95
C ILE A 115 -25.78 19.36 -8.72
N LYS A 116 -25.23 19.67 -9.89
CA LYS A 116 -25.71 20.78 -10.73
C LYS A 116 -27.11 20.51 -11.27
N ALA A 117 -27.44 19.27 -11.61
CA ALA A 117 -28.78 18.88 -12.08
C ALA A 117 -29.82 18.97 -10.98
N GLU A 118 -29.47 18.61 -9.73
CA GLU A 118 -30.33 18.67 -8.56
C GLU A 118 -30.46 20.07 -7.93
N LYS A 119 -29.86 21.10 -8.54
CA LYS A 119 -29.77 22.47 -7.99
C LYS A 119 -29.16 22.51 -6.56
N GLY A 120 -28.19 21.63 -6.32
CA GLY A 120 -27.48 21.54 -5.05
C GLY A 120 -26.60 22.75 -4.75
N GLU A 121 -25.99 22.76 -3.57
CA GLU A 121 -25.23 23.91 -3.07
C GLU A 121 -24.02 24.25 -3.95
N GLN A 122 -23.98 25.47 -4.48
CA GLN A 122 -22.89 25.97 -5.34
C GLN A 122 -21.52 25.91 -4.64
N TRP A 123 -21.48 26.01 -3.31
CA TRP A 123 -20.23 25.92 -2.55
C TRP A 123 -19.61 24.52 -2.67
N THR A 124 -20.39 23.46 -2.57
CA THR A 124 -19.95 22.08 -2.74
C THR A 124 -19.39 21.84 -4.15
N VAL A 125 -20.07 22.34 -5.18
CA VAL A 125 -19.60 22.26 -6.58
C VAL A 125 -18.25 22.94 -6.74
N LYS A 126 -18.06 24.16 -6.20
CA LYS A 126 -16.80 24.90 -6.30
C LYS A 126 -15.64 24.17 -5.60
N GLN A 127 -15.90 23.51 -4.47
CA GLN A 127 -14.90 22.70 -3.77
C GLN A 127 -14.48 21.49 -4.62
N MET A 128 -15.44 20.77 -5.18
CA MET A 128 -15.17 19.62 -6.07
C MET A 128 -14.41 20.01 -7.34
N GLU A 129 -14.75 21.14 -7.95
CA GLU A 129 -14.01 21.69 -9.09
C GLU A 129 -12.55 22.00 -8.73
N GLY A 130 -12.30 22.49 -7.52
CA GLY A 130 -10.96 22.71 -6.98
C GLY A 130 -10.17 21.40 -6.80
N GLU A 131 -10.81 20.36 -6.29
CA GLU A 131 -10.19 19.03 -6.14
C GLU A 131 -9.90 18.39 -7.50
N LYS A 132 -10.85 18.42 -8.42
CA LYS A 132 -10.66 17.97 -9.80
C LYS A 132 -9.45 18.60 -10.45
N LYS A 133 -9.31 19.94 -10.34
CA LYS A 133 -8.18 20.68 -10.90
C LYS A 133 -6.84 20.23 -10.31
N LYS A 134 -6.79 19.90 -9.02
CA LYS A 134 -5.58 19.36 -8.37
C LYS A 134 -5.21 18.00 -8.94
N LEU A 135 -6.19 17.10 -9.15
CA LEU A 135 -5.94 15.78 -9.74
C LEU A 135 -5.48 15.89 -11.19
N GLU A 136 -6.07 16.78 -11.98
CA GLU A 136 -5.64 17.07 -13.37
C GLU A 136 -4.19 17.60 -13.41
N GLN A 137 -3.80 18.45 -12.46
CA GLN A 137 -2.41 18.91 -12.34
C GLN A 137 -1.46 17.78 -11.97
N GLN A 138 -1.86 16.87 -11.07
CA GLN A 138 -1.06 15.69 -10.71
C GLN A 138 -0.90 14.76 -11.91
N LEU A 139 -1.96 14.52 -12.67
CA LEU A 139 -1.94 13.70 -13.87
C LEU A 139 -0.99 14.29 -14.92
N LYS A 140 -1.06 15.60 -15.13
CA LYS A 140 -0.14 16.30 -16.05
C LYS A 140 1.30 16.20 -15.60
N ALA A 141 1.58 16.45 -14.31
CA ALA A 141 2.93 16.31 -13.75
C ALA A 141 3.47 14.89 -13.93
N LEU A 142 2.63 13.86 -13.70
CA LEU A 142 2.99 12.46 -13.90
C LEU A 142 3.30 12.15 -15.36
N SER A 143 2.52 12.72 -16.30
CA SER A 143 2.75 12.56 -17.76
C SER A 143 4.06 13.22 -18.21
N ASP A 144 4.41 14.36 -17.62
CA ASP A 144 5.63 15.11 -17.95
C ASP A 144 6.89 14.52 -17.30
N GLU A 145 6.73 13.62 -16.31
CA GLU A 145 7.87 12.89 -15.74
C GLU A 145 8.45 11.93 -16.79
N THR A 146 9.59 12.32 -17.36
CA THR A 146 10.46 11.37 -18.06
C THR A 146 10.92 10.32 -17.07
N ARG A 147 10.86 9.03 -17.44
CA ARG A 147 11.33 7.90 -16.62
C ARG A 147 12.74 8.18 -16.09
N LYS A 148 12.84 8.78 -14.91
CA LYS A 148 14.12 9.09 -14.26
C LYS A 148 14.76 7.88 -13.55
N ASP A 149 13.96 6.90 -13.17
CA ASP A 149 14.44 5.70 -12.49
C ASP A 149 13.96 4.45 -13.26
N ASP A 150 14.93 3.74 -13.83
CA ASP A 150 14.77 2.43 -14.47
C ASP A 150 14.60 1.33 -13.39
N LEU A 151 13.65 1.56 -12.47
CA LEU A 151 13.36 0.63 -11.39
C LEU A 151 12.24 -0.32 -11.83
N ILE A 152 12.43 -1.60 -11.46
CA ILE A 152 11.38 -2.61 -11.57
C ILE A 152 10.19 -2.17 -10.69
N CYS A 153 9.00 -2.12 -11.25
CA CYS A 153 7.79 -1.76 -10.53
C CYS A 153 7.27 -2.92 -9.67
N PHE A 154 6.42 -2.60 -8.70
CA PHE A 154 5.85 -3.59 -7.77
C PHE A 154 5.17 -4.75 -8.49
N GLU A 155 4.47 -4.45 -9.57
CA GLU A 155 3.78 -5.43 -10.42
C GLU A 155 4.72 -6.46 -11.08
N GLU A 156 5.98 -6.08 -11.27
CA GLU A 156 6.99 -6.94 -11.92
C GLU A 156 7.75 -7.82 -10.91
N LEU A 157 7.52 -7.64 -9.60
CA LEU A 157 8.22 -8.38 -8.55
C LEU A 157 7.72 -9.81 -8.36
N GLY A 158 6.52 -10.10 -8.86
CA GLY A 158 5.85 -11.38 -8.63
C GLY A 158 5.39 -11.57 -7.18
N ILE A 159 5.28 -10.48 -6.40
CA ILE A 159 4.67 -10.52 -5.06
C ILE A 159 3.17 -10.75 -5.23
N ASP A 160 2.66 -11.76 -4.56
CA ASP A 160 1.24 -12.15 -4.61
C ASP A 160 0.57 -12.14 -3.24
N SER A 161 1.32 -11.90 -2.17
CA SER A 161 0.75 -11.74 -0.83
C SER A 161 1.54 -10.73 0.01
N ILE A 162 0.81 -9.87 0.72
CA ILE A 162 1.39 -8.94 1.70
C ILE A 162 0.70 -9.06 3.06
N MET A 163 1.49 -8.99 4.11
CA MET A 163 1.02 -8.91 5.48
C MET A 163 1.64 -7.69 6.15
N VAL A 164 0.81 -6.75 6.58
CA VAL A 164 1.26 -5.45 7.07
C VAL A 164 0.98 -5.35 8.56
N ASP A 165 2.04 -5.29 9.35
CA ASP A 165 1.92 -5.03 10.78
C ASP A 165 1.81 -3.53 11.05
N GLU A 166 1.11 -3.19 12.12
CA GLU A 166 0.78 -1.80 12.51
C GLU A 166 0.17 -1.01 11.33
N ALA A 167 -0.79 -1.64 10.64
CA ALA A 167 -1.45 -1.10 9.43
C ALA A 167 -2.13 0.27 9.65
N HIS A 168 -2.37 0.67 10.92
CA HIS A 168 -2.88 2.00 11.25
C HIS A 168 -1.99 3.15 10.74
N HIS A 169 -0.73 2.88 10.41
CA HIS A 169 0.15 3.86 9.77
C HIS A 169 -0.33 4.31 8.38
N PHE A 170 -1.20 3.55 7.73
CA PHE A 170 -1.75 3.80 6.39
C PHE A 170 -3.22 4.27 6.40
N LYS A 171 -3.75 4.65 7.57
CA LYS A 171 -5.18 5.01 7.75
C LYS A 171 -5.65 6.26 6.99
N ASN A 172 -4.75 7.17 6.63
CA ASN A 172 -5.10 8.45 6.01
C ASN A 172 -5.16 8.33 4.48
N LEU A 173 -6.02 7.46 3.96
CA LEU A 173 -6.29 7.38 2.54
C LEU A 173 -7.30 8.47 2.16
N ALA A 174 -6.96 9.32 1.16
CA ALA A 174 -7.92 10.23 0.59
C ALA A 174 -8.85 9.44 -0.34
N ILE A 175 -10.11 9.37 0.05
CA ILE A 175 -11.17 8.80 -0.79
C ILE A 175 -12.10 9.95 -1.13
N PHE A 176 -12.40 10.12 -2.41
CA PHE A 176 -13.47 11.02 -2.81
C PHE A 176 -14.79 10.49 -2.25
N SER A 177 -15.53 11.33 -1.56
CA SER A 177 -16.86 11.00 -1.05
C SER A 177 -17.81 12.17 -1.33
N LYS A 178 -19.00 11.85 -1.84
CA LYS A 178 -20.10 12.83 -1.98
C LYS A 178 -20.54 13.43 -0.63
N MET A 179 -20.27 12.73 0.47
CA MET A 179 -20.56 13.18 1.83
C MET A 179 -19.38 13.98 2.39
N ASN A 180 -19.49 15.29 2.41
CA ASN A 180 -18.56 16.16 3.12
C ASN A 180 -18.73 15.97 4.63
N ASN A 181 -17.62 15.95 5.39
CA ASN A 181 -17.61 15.85 6.87
C ASN A 181 -18.02 14.49 7.46
N VAL A 182 -17.74 13.38 6.79
CA VAL A 182 -17.82 12.07 7.46
C VAL A 182 -16.66 11.94 8.44
N SER A 183 -16.98 11.81 9.73
CA SER A 183 -15.98 11.62 10.79
C SER A 183 -15.08 10.42 10.47
N GLY A 184 -13.77 10.64 10.42
CA GLY A 184 -12.78 9.59 10.15
C GLY A 184 -12.34 9.48 8.68
N ILE A 185 -12.93 10.21 7.74
CA ILE A 185 -12.47 10.30 6.35
C ILE A 185 -11.71 11.61 6.18
N SER A 186 -10.40 11.50 5.88
CA SER A 186 -9.54 12.67 5.65
C SER A 186 -9.62 13.11 4.20
N SER A 187 -9.85 14.40 3.96
CA SER A 187 -9.74 15.03 2.64
C SER A 187 -8.29 15.22 2.20
N SER A 188 -7.35 15.18 3.16
CA SER A 188 -5.91 15.24 2.88
C SER A 188 -5.31 13.85 3.03
N GLY A 189 -5.16 13.13 1.91
CA GLY A 189 -4.55 11.81 1.89
C GLY A 189 -3.04 11.84 2.06
N SER A 190 -2.51 10.79 2.68
CA SER A 190 -1.08 10.55 2.77
C SER A 190 -0.61 9.82 1.51
N GLN A 191 0.52 10.26 0.91
CA GLN A 191 1.15 9.62 -0.24
C GLN A 191 1.41 8.12 0.01
N LYS A 192 1.84 7.77 1.22
CA LYS A 192 2.08 6.38 1.60
C LYS A 192 0.82 5.53 1.69
N ALA A 193 -0.32 6.12 2.13
CA ALA A 193 -1.59 5.42 2.16
C ALA A 193 -2.09 5.15 0.74
N MET A 194 -1.91 6.12 -0.17
CA MET A 194 -2.24 5.96 -1.59
C MET A 194 -1.34 4.92 -2.27
N ASP A 195 -0.03 4.92 -2.00
CA ASP A 195 0.90 3.91 -2.52
C ASP A 195 0.51 2.50 -2.06
N MET A 196 0.21 2.33 -0.77
CA MET A 196 -0.29 1.06 -0.20
C MET A 196 -1.60 0.64 -0.86
N TYR A 197 -2.54 1.56 -1.05
CA TYR A 197 -3.82 1.30 -1.68
C TYR A 197 -3.66 0.77 -3.12
N LEU A 198 -2.81 1.40 -3.94
CA LEU A 198 -2.55 0.96 -5.31
C LEU A 198 -1.92 -0.44 -5.38
N LYS A 199 -1.00 -0.75 -4.45
CA LYS A 199 -0.40 -2.08 -4.33
C LYS A 199 -1.44 -3.12 -3.91
N CYS A 200 -2.33 -2.77 -2.99
CA CYS A 200 -3.44 -3.63 -2.58
C CYS A 200 -4.45 -3.86 -3.72
N GLN A 201 -4.78 -2.81 -4.49
CA GLN A 201 -5.63 -2.97 -5.68
C GLN A 201 -5.02 -3.97 -6.66
N TYR A 202 -3.73 -3.82 -6.97
CA TYR A 202 -3.03 -4.75 -7.85
C TYR A 202 -3.11 -6.20 -7.33
N LEU A 203 -2.80 -6.42 -6.05
CA LEU A 203 -2.87 -7.76 -5.45
C LEU A 203 -4.28 -8.34 -5.46
N SER A 204 -5.29 -7.50 -5.19
CA SER A 204 -6.70 -7.89 -5.25
C SER A 204 -7.12 -8.34 -6.66
N GLU A 205 -6.65 -7.62 -7.69
CA GLU A 205 -6.93 -7.94 -9.10
C GLU A 205 -6.32 -9.29 -9.52
N ILE A 206 -5.06 -9.57 -9.13
CA ILE A 206 -4.37 -10.81 -9.53
C ILE A 206 -4.77 -12.05 -8.71
N ASN A 207 -5.41 -11.86 -7.54
CA ASN A 207 -5.71 -12.93 -6.59
C ASN A 207 -7.20 -13.02 -6.22
N ASP A 208 -8.11 -12.46 -7.01
CA ASP A 208 -9.56 -12.47 -6.73
C ASP A 208 -9.90 -11.98 -5.31
N GLY A 209 -9.30 -10.84 -4.91
CA GLY A 209 -9.53 -10.23 -3.60
C GLY A 209 -8.73 -10.81 -2.44
N ARG A 210 -7.82 -11.74 -2.68
CA ARG A 210 -6.99 -12.40 -1.66
C ARG A 210 -5.57 -11.81 -1.59
N GLY A 211 -4.75 -12.32 -0.65
CA GLY A 211 -3.33 -11.98 -0.54
C GLY A 211 -3.02 -10.70 0.25
N ILE A 212 -3.99 -10.12 0.97
CA ILE A 212 -3.80 -8.91 1.74
C ILE A 212 -4.22 -9.14 3.19
N VAL A 213 -3.31 -8.92 4.12
CA VAL A 213 -3.57 -9.03 5.57
C VAL A 213 -3.06 -7.77 6.28
N PHE A 214 -3.94 -7.09 6.98
CA PHE A 214 -3.60 -5.96 7.84
C PHE A 214 -3.72 -6.36 9.30
N ALA A 215 -2.65 -6.14 10.07
CA ALA A 215 -2.60 -6.36 11.50
C ALA A 215 -2.38 -5.05 12.24
N THR A 216 -3.12 -4.83 13.30
CA THR A 216 -2.95 -3.68 14.20
C THR A 216 -3.44 -4.00 15.59
N GLY A 217 -2.81 -3.41 16.60
CA GLY A 217 -3.29 -3.44 17.98
C GLY A 217 -4.35 -2.40 18.28
N THR A 218 -4.49 -1.37 17.41
CA THR A 218 -5.41 -0.23 17.58
C THR A 218 -6.30 -0.09 16.35
N PRO A 219 -7.33 -0.96 16.17
CA PRO A 219 -8.19 -0.94 14.99
C PRO A 219 -9.03 0.34 14.88
N TYR A 220 -9.27 1.02 16.00
CA TYR A 220 -10.00 2.29 16.07
C TYR A 220 -9.11 3.36 16.71
N ALA A 221 -8.84 4.44 15.99
CA ALA A 221 -8.39 5.67 16.61
C ALA A 221 -9.63 6.32 17.24
N SER A 222 -9.75 6.25 18.58
CA SER A 222 -10.80 7.00 19.28
C SER A 222 -10.61 8.49 19.00
N PRO A 223 -11.66 9.24 18.58
CA PRO A 223 -11.57 10.69 18.43
C PRO A 223 -11.42 11.44 19.77
N TYR A 224 -11.38 10.71 20.90
CA TYR A 224 -11.35 11.24 22.27
C TYR A 224 -10.05 11.00 23.02
N GLN A 225 -8.93 10.67 22.38
CA GLN A 225 -7.62 10.70 23.02
C GLN A 225 -6.92 12.01 22.69
N HIS A 226 -7.27 13.03 23.44
CA HIS A 226 -6.47 14.25 23.70
C HIS A 226 -6.22 14.36 25.19
#